data_bcd5e0c367a65a784e9321f35ae897c5
#
_entry.id   bcd5e0c367a65a784e9321f35ae897c5
#
_cell.length_a   1.000
_cell.length_b   1.000
_cell.length_c   1.000
_cell.angle_alpha   90.00
_cell.angle_beta   90.00
_cell.angle_gamma   90.00
#
_symmetry.space_group_name_H-M   'P 1'
#
loop_
_entity.id
_entity.type
_entity.pdbx_description
1 polymer ?
#
loop_
_entity_poly.entity_id
_entity_poly.type
_entity_poly.pdbx_seq_one_letter_code
_entity_poly.pdbx_strand_id
1 'polypeptide(L)'
;MYIVISILYITIKSLSIQNRIFYSVDLVTVFIFYMILYLRLSYALMFAILMGFSKELFSIGILGIIPLSYLISSAIIKVSSQFLDICSIPGRISTVSFAEMGKELIYILFILLYDFQCGAFLSIFKYLLLKALITGIVSVFIIPLLEKISRLLNERISQDSA
;
A
#
# COMPACT_ATOMS: atom_id res chain seq x y z
N MET A 1 9.53 5.05 13.45
CA MET A 1 9.18 3.63 13.62
C MET A 1 8.54 3.03 12.36
N TYR A 2 7.43 3.59 11.82
CA TYR A 2 6.75 3.04 10.61
C TYR A 2 7.66 2.96 9.38
N ILE A 3 8.54 3.96 9.17
CA ILE A 3 9.51 3.98 8.05
C ILE A 3 10.47 2.81 8.16
N VAL A 4 11.01 2.52 9.37
CA VAL A 4 11.95 1.41 9.60
C VAL A 4 11.28 0.06 9.32
N ILE A 5 10.05 -0.14 9.79
CA ILE A 5 9.29 -1.37 9.55
C ILE A 5 9.01 -1.55 8.06
N SER A 6 8.69 -0.46 7.35
CA SER A 6 8.41 -0.51 5.92
C SER A 6 9.67 -0.75 5.09
N ILE A 7 10.81 -0.17 5.45
CA ILE A 7 12.10 -0.45 4.79
C ILE A 7 12.50 -1.90 5.03
N LEU A 8 12.37 -2.40 6.27
CA LEU A 8 12.63 -3.81 6.60
C LEU A 8 11.73 -4.74 5.78
N TYR A 9 10.45 -4.40 5.62
CA TYR A 9 9.52 -5.16 4.79
C TYR A 9 9.94 -5.18 3.32
N ILE A 10 10.34 -4.03 2.75
CA ILE A 10 10.80 -3.97 1.35
C ILE A 10 12.06 -4.81 1.16
N THR A 11 13.00 -4.75 2.12
CA THR A 11 14.24 -5.55 2.08
C THR A 11 13.94 -7.04 2.16
N ILE A 12 13.07 -7.47 3.08
CA ILE A 12 12.64 -8.87 3.20
C ILE A 12 11.92 -9.32 1.93
N LYS A 13 11.04 -8.48 1.37
CA LYS A 13 10.32 -8.77 0.13
C LYS A 13 11.25 -8.88 -1.08
N SER A 14 12.28 -8.04 -1.15
CA SER A 14 13.31 -8.10 -2.20
C SER A 14 14.15 -9.37 -2.12
N LEU A 15 14.44 -9.85 -0.91
CA LEU A 15 15.18 -11.10 -0.68
C LEU A 15 14.33 -12.36 -0.88
N SER A 16 12.99 -12.26 -0.72
CA SER A 16 12.05 -13.39 -0.79
C SER A 16 11.47 -13.61 -2.20
N ILE A 17 12.27 -13.45 -3.25
CA ILE A 17 11.86 -13.59 -4.67
C ILE A 17 11.22 -14.96 -4.97
N GLN A 18 11.42 -15.97 -4.14
CA GLN A 18 10.93 -17.34 -4.39
C GLN A 18 9.51 -17.64 -3.89
N ASN A 19 8.91 -16.84 -3.00
CA ASN A 19 7.57 -17.09 -2.47
C ASN A 19 6.51 -16.22 -3.13
N ARG A 20 5.80 -16.76 -4.13
CA ARG A 20 4.74 -16.08 -4.91
C ARG A 20 3.64 -15.44 -4.03
N ILE A 21 3.32 -16.01 -2.86
CA ILE A 21 2.25 -15.52 -1.99
C ILE A 21 2.65 -14.21 -1.30
N PHE A 22 3.89 -14.08 -0.80
CA PHE A 22 4.39 -12.84 -0.19
C PHE A 22 4.59 -11.71 -1.22
N TYR A 23 4.82 -12.06 -2.48
CA TYR A 23 4.91 -11.07 -3.56
C TYR A 23 3.56 -10.43 -3.89
N SER A 24 2.45 -11.10 -3.62
CA SER A 24 1.10 -10.62 -3.96
C SER A 24 0.53 -9.57 -3.00
N VAL A 25 1.06 -9.41 -1.78
CA VAL A 25 0.55 -8.44 -0.79
C VAL A 25 1.37 -7.17 -0.81
N ASP A 26 0.74 -6.00 -0.93
CA ASP A 26 1.41 -4.70 -0.78
C ASP A 26 1.08 -4.04 0.55
N LEU A 27 1.93 -4.31 1.55
CA LEU A 27 1.78 -3.73 2.88
C LEU A 27 1.95 -2.21 2.89
N VAL A 28 2.67 -1.62 1.93
CA VAL A 28 2.84 -0.17 1.85
C VAL A 28 1.49 0.51 1.65
N THR A 29 0.62 -0.02 0.78
CA THR A 29 -0.75 0.48 0.60
C THR A 29 -1.57 0.41 1.89
N VAL A 30 -1.42 -0.66 2.68
CA VAL A 30 -2.10 -0.80 3.98
C VAL A 30 -1.58 0.23 5.00
N PHE A 31 -0.26 0.49 5.04
CA PHE A 31 0.31 1.54 5.88
C PHE A 31 -0.16 2.94 5.47
N ILE A 32 -0.22 3.24 4.17
CA ILE A 32 -0.75 4.51 3.66
C ILE A 32 -2.22 4.68 4.11
N PHE A 33 -3.04 3.63 3.99
CA PHE A 33 -4.42 3.64 4.47
C PHE A 33 -4.49 3.95 5.97
N TYR A 34 -3.70 3.26 6.79
CA TYR A 34 -3.63 3.52 8.24
C TYR A 34 -3.24 4.96 8.55
N MET A 35 -2.22 5.50 7.85
CA MET A 35 -1.78 6.89 8.06
C MET A 35 -2.83 7.93 7.66
N ILE A 36 -3.60 7.69 6.60
CA ILE A 36 -4.69 8.59 6.18
C ILE A 36 -5.81 8.64 7.21
N LEU A 37 -6.10 7.51 7.88
CA LEU A 37 -7.16 7.42 8.88
C LEU A 37 -6.78 8.02 10.23
N TYR A 38 -5.58 7.72 10.72
CA TYR A 38 -5.18 8.00 12.11
C TYR A 38 -4.19 9.16 12.24
N LEU A 39 -3.58 9.59 11.15
CA LEU A 39 -2.64 10.69 11.11
C LEU A 39 -3.14 11.79 10.15
N ARG A 40 -2.25 12.68 9.73
CA ARG A 40 -2.58 13.71 8.73
C ARG A 40 -2.25 13.24 7.32
N LEU A 41 -3.07 13.65 6.36
CA LEU A 41 -2.87 13.33 4.94
C LEU A 41 -1.44 13.67 4.45
N SER A 42 -0.88 14.79 4.93
CA SER A 42 0.49 15.22 4.57
C SER A 42 1.55 14.16 4.92
N TYR A 43 1.43 13.52 6.08
CA TYR A 43 2.37 12.45 6.46
C TYR A 43 2.20 11.20 5.61
N ALA A 44 0.96 10.86 5.25
CA ALA A 44 0.68 9.74 4.36
C ALA A 44 1.25 9.97 2.95
N LEU A 45 1.14 11.19 2.42
CA LEU A 45 1.69 11.56 1.12
C LEU A 45 3.23 11.54 1.13
N MET A 46 3.88 12.11 2.14
CA MET A 46 5.33 12.02 2.30
C MET A 46 5.80 10.57 2.39
N PHE A 47 5.10 9.76 3.18
CA PHE A 47 5.39 8.34 3.30
C PHE A 47 5.24 7.60 1.96
N ALA A 48 4.16 7.87 1.21
CA ALA A 48 3.92 7.29 -0.11
C ALA A 48 5.06 7.58 -1.09
N ILE A 49 5.55 8.84 -1.12
CA ILE A 49 6.68 9.27 -1.96
C ILE A 49 7.96 8.54 -1.53
N LEU A 50 8.31 8.57 -0.25
CA LEU A 50 9.54 7.95 0.28
C LEU A 50 9.56 6.44 0.01
N MET A 51 8.44 5.76 0.26
CA MET A 51 8.34 4.32 0.04
C MET A 51 8.30 3.97 -1.45
N GLY A 52 7.68 4.82 -2.26
CA GLY A 52 7.69 4.69 -3.71
C GLY A 52 9.11 4.75 -4.27
N PHE A 53 9.89 5.76 -3.91
CA PHE A 53 11.29 5.87 -4.32
C PHE A 53 12.15 4.73 -3.78
N SER A 54 11.97 4.35 -2.51
CA SER A 54 12.70 3.22 -1.92
C SER A 54 12.45 1.93 -2.70
N LYS A 55 11.22 1.68 -3.11
CA LYS A 55 10.86 0.49 -3.90
C LYS A 55 11.42 0.57 -5.33
N GLU A 56 11.49 1.76 -5.89
CA GLU A 56 12.01 2.01 -7.22
C GLU A 56 13.52 1.76 -7.31
N LEU A 57 14.28 2.08 -6.27
CA LEU A 57 15.71 1.76 -6.18
C LEU A 57 16.02 0.27 -6.30
N PHE A 58 15.07 -0.60 -5.93
CA PHE A 58 15.18 -2.06 -6.04
C PHE A 58 14.47 -2.65 -7.27
N SER A 59 13.90 -1.79 -8.13
CA SER A 59 13.15 -2.18 -9.32
C SER A 59 13.89 -1.68 -10.57
N ILE A 60 13.96 -2.53 -11.58
CA ILE A 60 14.42 -2.15 -12.91
C ILE A 60 13.21 -1.60 -13.65
N GLY A 61 13.01 -0.28 -13.65
CA GLY A 61 11.84 0.34 -14.28
C GLY A 61 12.07 1.82 -14.60
N ILE A 62 11.02 2.48 -15.08
CA ILE A 62 11.04 3.91 -15.39
C ILE A 62 10.92 4.69 -14.08
N LEU A 63 11.88 5.59 -13.84
CA LEU A 63 11.92 6.41 -12.63
C LEU A 63 10.67 7.28 -12.48
N GLY A 64 10.08 7.28 -11.27
CA GLY A 64 8.94 8.11 -10.90
C GLY A 64 7.58 7.44 -11.00
N ILE A 65 7.44 6.27 -11.64
CA ILE A 65 6.14 5.59 -11.81
C ILE A 65 5.64 5.02 -10.48
N ILE A 66 6.52 4.39 -9.70
CA ILE A 66 6.14 3.76 -8.43
C ILE A 66 5.69 4.81 -7.39
N PRO A 67 6.42 5.90 -7.15
CA PRO A 67 5.93 6.98 -6.27
C PRO A 67 4.61 7.57 -6.74
N LEU A 68 4.45 7.81 -8.05
CA LEU A 68 3.21 8.33 -8.62
C LEU A 68 2.04 7.38 -8.37
N SER A 69 2.24 6.08 -8.56
CA SER A 69 1.19 5.07 -8.31
C SER A 69 0.76 5.04 -6.83
N TYR A 70 1.67 5.22 -5.88
CA TYR A 70 1.33 5.33 -4.46
C TYR A 70 0.63 6.65 -4.10
N LEU A 71 0.96 7.76 -4.75
CA LEU A 71 0.23 9.02 -4.59
C LEU A 71 -1.22 8.88 -5.03
N ILE A 72 -1.45 8.23 -6.16
CA ILE A 72 -2.79 7.97 -6.67
C ILE A 72 -3.55 7.00 -5.76
N SER A 73 -2.90 5.95 -5.25
CA SER A 73 -3.47 5.09 -4.22
C SER A 73 -3.92 5.89 -3.00
N SER A 74 -3.10 6.85 -2.54
CA SER A 74 -3.45 7.75 -1.43
C SER A 74 -4.68 8.61 -1.73
N ALA A 75 -4.78 9.14 -2.95
CA ALA A 75 -5.94 9.92 -3.39
C ALA A 75 -7.22 9.05 -3.43
N ILE A 76 -7.13 7.84 -3.98
CA ILE A 76 -8.24 6.88 -4.01
C ILE A 76 -8.70 6.54 -2.59
N ILE A 77 -7.79 6.27 -1.65
CA ILE A 77 -8.13 6.01 -0.26
C ILE A 77 -8.88 7.20 0.33
N LYS A 78 -8.38 8.43 0.13
CA LYS A 78 -9.01 9.64 0.64
C LYS A 78 -10.39 9.87 0.08
N VAL A 79 -10.60 9.66 -1.21
CA VAL A 79 -11.91 9.79 -1.85
C VAL A 79 -12.85 8.67 -1.39
N SER A 80 -12.40 7.42 -1.42
CA SER A 80 -13.20 6.26 -0.99
C SER A 80 -13.62 6.38 0.49
N SER A 81 -12.79 6.99 1.33
CA SER A 81 -13.10 7.22 2.74
C SER A 81 -14.26 8.19 2.99
N GLN A 82 -14.71 8.93 1.99
CA GLN A 82 -15.88 9.81 2.08
C GLN A 82 -17.20 9.08 1.75
N PHE A 83 -17.11 7.99 1.00
CA PHE A 83 -18.30 7.26 0.51
C PHE A 83 -18.52 5.91 1.20
N LEU A 84 -17.44 5.30 1.71
CA LEU A 84 -17.48 4.00 2.36
C LEU A 84 -17.33 4.13 3.87
N ASP A 85 -18.11 3.35 4.60
CA ASP A 85 -17.97 3.24 6.07
C ASP A 85 -16.71 2.44 6.41
N ILE A 86 -15.62 3.17 6.71
CA ILE A 86 -14.30 2.63 6.99
C ILE A 86 -14.27 1.93 8.37
N CYS A 87 -15.22 2.19 9.25
CA CYS A 87 -15.31 1.50 10.54
C CYS A 87 -15.73 0.05 10.36
N SER A 88 -16.46 -0.26 9.29
CA SER A 88 -16.89 -1.62 8.95
C SER A 88 -15.75 -2.42 8.30
N ILE A 89 -15.70 -3.73 8.56
CA ILE A 89 -14.74 -4.65 7.94
C ILE A 89 -14.85 -4.63 6.40
N PRO A 90 -16.05 -4.75 5.80
CA PRO A 90 -16.18 -4.70 4.34
C PRO A 90 -15.76 -3.34 3.75
N GLY A 91 -16.02 -2.24 4.44
CA GLY A 91 -15.57 -0.91 4.00
C GLY A 91 -14.05 -0.79 3.95
N ARG A 92 -13.33 -1.33 4.94
CA ARG A 92 -11.85 -1.39 4.94
C ARG A 92 -11.32 -2.22 3.77
N ILE A 93 -11.86 -3.44 3.58
CA ILE A 93 -11.46 -4.32 2.48
C ILE A 93 -11.68 -3.62 1.14
N SER A 94 -12.87 -3.06 0.91
CA SER A 94 -13.21 -2.39 -0.33
C SER A 94 -12.28 -1.21 -0.61
N THR A 95 -12.06 -0.33 0.37
CA THR A 95 -11.22 0.86 0.19
C THR A 95 -9.78 0.48 -0.16
N VAL A 96 -9.18 -0.47 0.56
CA VAL A 96 -7.81 -0.92 0.30
C VAL A 96 -7.71 -1.65 -1.04
N SER A 97 -8.71 -2.48 -1.39
CA SER A 97 -8.74 -3.18 -2.68
C SER A 97 -8.86 -2.20 -3.85
N PHE A 98 -9.73 -1.17 -3.76
CA PHE A 98 -9.84 -0.14 -4.79
C PHE A 98 -8.55 0.66 -4.95
N ALA A 99 -7.90 1.01 -3.85
CA ALA A 99 -6.63 1.73 -3.88
C ALA A 99 -5.52 0.90 -4.55
N GLU A 100 -5.45 -0.39 -4.23
CA GLU A 100 -4.49 -1.31 -4.85
C GLU A 100 -4.77 -1.50 -6.34
N MET A 101 -6.04 -1.68 -6.73
CA MET A 101 -6.42 -1.76 -8.14
C MET A 101 -6.06 -0.48 -8.92
N GLY A 102 -6.36 0.68 -8.37
CA GLY A 102 -6.05 1.96 -9.02
C GLY A 102 -4.55 2.17 -9.21
N LYS A 103 -3.75 1.82 -8.20
CA LYS A 103 -2.29 1.85 -8.27
C LYS A 103 -1.75 0.97 -9.40
N GLU A 104 -2.20 -0.27 -9.46
CA GLU A 104 -1.74 -1.23 -10.46
C GLU A 104 -2.22 -0.89 -11.87
N LEU A 105 -3.44 -0.36 -12.02
CA LEU A 105 -3.93 0.09 -13.32
C LEU A 105 -3.05 1.18 -13.93
N ILE A 106 -2.57 2.11 -13.09
CA ILE A 106 -1.67 3.16 -13.55
C ILE A 106 -0.33 2.58 -13.96
N TYR A 107 0.21 1.67 -13.15
CA TYR A 107 1.45 0.99 -13.47
C TYR A 107 1.37 0.27 -14.82
N ILE A 108 0.25 -0.44 -15.09
CA ILE A 108 0.01 -1.09 -16.38
C ILE A 108 -0.15 -0.07 -17.51
N LEU A 109 -0.87 1.01 -17.28
CA LEU A 109 -1.05 2.06 -18.30
C LEU A 109 0.31 2.58 -18.79
N PHE A 110 1.23 2.83 -17.86
CA PHE A 110 2.57 3.26 -18.22
C PHE A 110 3.37 2.19 -18.98
N ILE A 111 3.26 0.92 -18.58
CA ILE A 111 3.93 -0.17 -19.30
C ILE A 111 3.36 -0.30 -20.72
N LEU A 112 2.03 -0.21 -20.89
CA LEU A 112 1.39 -0.29 -22.21
C LEU A 112 1.77 0.86 -23.14
N LEU A 113 2.05 2.06 -22.57
CA LEU A 113 2.53 3.19 -23.35
C LEU A 113 3.97 2.97 -23.84
N TYR A 114 4.76 2.17 -23.13
CA TYR A 114 6.17 1.91 -23.47
C TYR A 114 6.36 0.65 -24.31
N ASP A 115 5.58 -0.40 -24.07
CA ASP A 115 5.77 -1.70 -24.70
C ASP A 115 4.41 -2.31 -25.11
N PHE A 116 4.06 -2.16 -26.39
CA PHE A 116 2.74 -2.45 -26.95
C PHE A 116 2.57 -3.96 -27.25
N GLN A 117 2.70 -4.84 -26.23
CA GLN A 117 2.40 -6.26 -26.38
C GLN A 117 1.05 -6.63 -25.73
N CYS A 118 -0.03 -6.52 -26.49
CA CYS A 118 -1.42 -6.75 -26.04
C CYS A 118 -1.79 -8.20 -25.69
N GLY A 119 -0.91 -9.19 -25.88
CA GLY A 119 -1.30 -10.61 -25.79
C GLY A 119 -1.62 -11.15 -24.39
N ALA A 120 -1.21 -10.47 -23.31
CA ALA A 120 -1.33 -10.98 -21.96
C ALA A 120 -2.32 -10.20 -21.05
N PHE A 121 -3.09 -9.27 -21.58
CA PHE A 121 -3.92 -8.34 -20.81
C PHE A 121 -4.89 -9.05 -19.85
N LEU A 122 -5.56 -10.11 -20.30
CA LEU A 122 -6.55 -10.83 -19.50
C LEU A 122 -5.91 -11.56 -18.31
N SER A 123 -4.72 -12.11 -18.49
CA SER A 123 -3.97 -12.81 -17.44
C SER A 123 -3.45 -11.82 -16.40
N ILE A 124 -2.98 -10.66 -16.84
CA ILE A 124 -2.52 -9.56 -15.99
C ILE A 124 -3.69 -9.03 -15.16
N PHE A 125 -4.84 -8.80 -15.76
CA PHE A 125 -6.03 -8.29 -15.07
C PHE A 125 -6.51 -9.25 -13.97
N LYS A 126 -6.57 -10.56 -14.23
CA LYS A 126 -6.91 -11.57 -13.20
C LYS A 126 -5.93 -11.54 -12.03
N TYR A 127 -4.64 -11.42 -12.31
CA TYR A 127 -3.61 -11.33 -11.27
C TYR A 127 -3.78 -10.08 -10.40
N LEU A 128 -4.07 -8.94 -11.02
CA LEU A 128 -4.29 -7.68 -10.30
C LEU A 128 -5.49 -7.74 -9.38
N LEU A 129 -6.59 -8.30 -9.86
CA LEU A 129 -7.81 -8.43 -9.09
C LEU A 129 -7.59 -9.32 -7.87
N LEU A 130 -6.88 -10.43 -8.06
CA LEU A 130 -6.52 -11.33 -6.97
C LEU A 130 -5.60 -10.64 -5.94
N LYS A 131 -4.59 -9.92 -6.41
CA LYS A 131 -3.66 -9.16 -5.57
C LYS A 131 -4.38 -8.10 -4.75
N ALA A 132 -5.29 -7.33 -5.37
CA ALA A 132 -6.06 -6.30 -4.69
C ALA A 132 -6.96 -6.89 -3.60
N LEU A 133 -7.66 -8.00 -3.88
CA LEU A 133 -8.49 -8.68 -2.90
C LEU A 133 -7.67 -9.24 -1.72
N ILE A 134 -6.55 -9.89 -1.99
CA ILE A 134 -5.68 -10.43 -0.93
C ILE A 134 -5.14 -9.29 -0.07
N THR A 135 -4.68 -8.18 -0.65
CA THR A 135 -4.20 -7.01 0.09
C THR A 135 -5.32 -6.41 0.95
N GLY A 136 -6.55 -6.32 0.42
CA GLY A 136 -7.72 -5.88 1.17
C GLY A 136 -8.03 -6.77 2.37
N ILE A 137 -8.03 -8.09 2.21
CA ILE A 137 -8.28 -9.05 3.31
C ILE A 137 -7.17 -8.94 4.36
N VAL A 138 -5.92 -8.88 3.95
CA VAL A 138 -4.77 -8.76 4.87
C VAL A 138 -4.83 -7.46 5.67
N SER A 139 -5.37 -6.38 5.10
CA SER A 139 -5.54 -5.09 5.80
C SER A 139 -6.37 -5.21 7.08
N VAL A 140 -7.37 -6.11 7.11
CA VAL A 140 -8.24 -6.35 8.29
C VAL A 140 -7.44 -6.84 9.49
N PHE A 141 -6.39 -7.61 9.26
CA PHE A 141 -5.55 -8.14 10.34
C PHE A 141 -4.45 -7.15 10.74
N ILE A 142 -3.90 -6.43 9.77
CA ILE A 142 -2.75 -5.53 10.01
C ILE A 142 -3.19 -4.24 10.70
N ILE A 143 -4.33 -3.66 10.32
CA ILE A 143 -4.80 -2.39 10.90
C ILE A 143 -4.98 -2.46 12.42
N PRO A 144 -5.70 -3.46 12.98
CA PRO A 144 -5.82 -3.58 14.44
C PRO A 144 -4.47 -3.82 15.14
N LEU A 145 -3.54 -4.52 14.48
CA LEU A 145 -2.19 -4.71 14.99
C LEU A 145 -1.45 -3.38 15.09
N LEU A 146 -1.54 -2.54 14.06
CA LEU A 146 -0.94 -1.20 14.05
C LEU A 146 -1.55 -0.29 15.10
N GLU A 147 -2.88 -0.33 15.29
CA GLU A 147 -3.59 0.40 16.33
C GLU A 147 -3.09 0.00 17.73
N LYS A 148 -2.96 -1.30 17.99
CA LYS A 148 -2.46 -1.81 19.26
C LYS A 148 -1.02 -1.35 19.53
N ILE A 149 -0.15 -1.44 18.54
CA ILE A 149 1.24 -0.98 18.65
C ILE A 149 1.30 0.53 18.92
N SER A 150 0.49 1.32 18.22
CA SER A 150 0.42 2.77 18.41
C SER A 150 -0.03 3.16 19.81
N ARG A 151 -1.04 2.47 20.36
CA ARG A 151 -1.51 2.70 21.74
C ARG A 151 -0.42 2.39 22.77
N LEU A 152 0.23 1.23 22.67
CA LEU A 152 1.31 0.83 23.58
C LEU A 152 2.48 1.81 23.58
N LEU A 153 2.78 2.41 22.43
CA LEU A 153 3.84 3.42 22.33
C LEU A 153 3.45 4.74 22.98
N ASN A 154 2.20 5.18 22.77
CA ASN A 154 1.72 6.41 23.39
C ASN A 154 1.65 6.28 24.91
N GLU A 155 1.29 5.13 25.45
CA GLU A 155 1.29 4.87 26.90
C GLU A 155 2.71 4.96 27.49
N ARG A 156 3.71 4.41 26.80
CA ARG A 156 5.12 4.49 27.26
C ARG A 156 5.65 5.92 27.24
N ILE A 157 5.39 6.67 26.16
CA ILE A 157 5.83 8.07 26.06
C ILE A 157 5.18 8.93 27.16
N SER A 158 3.93 8.68 27.52
CA SER A 158 3.24 9.35 28.61
C SER A 158 3.82 9.02 29.99
N GLN A 159 4.33 7.81 30.19
CA GLN A 159 4.98 7.41 31.44
C GLN A 159 6.39 7.99 31.61
N ASP A 160 7.13 8.15 30.51
CA ASP A 160 8.49 8.72 30.56
C ASP A 160 8.50 10.25 30.69
N SER A 161 7.34 10.90 30.53
CA SER A 161 7.17 12.36 30.64
C SER A 161 6.53 12.83 31.98
N ALA A 162 6.20 11.92 32.86
CA ALA A 162 5.67 12.17 34.21
C ALA A 162 6.74 11.93 35.29
#